data_97c5991f29f00a67968f14a64539ccbe
#
_entry.id   97c5991f29f00a67968f14a64539ccbe
#
_cell.length_a   1.000
_cell.length_b   1.000
_cell.length_c   1.000
_cell.angle_alpha   90.00
_cell.angle_beta   90.00
_cell.angle_gamma   90.00
#
_symmetry.space_group_name_H-M   'P 1'
#
loop_
_entity.id
_entity.type
_entity.pdbx_description
1 polymer ?
#
loop_
_entity_poly.entity_id
_entity_poly.type
_entity_poly.pdbx_seq_one_letter_code
_entity_poly.pdbx_strand_id
1 'polypeptide(L)'
;MDKIEIVMNGKVVAETKGAGPLTFRVPMRESSWIAARAAAARVEDEPEIRAHTNPVYCLRDGRPVALSEAREAVRKQWAMQAAYYRNPELPLNPEQRRELLRKVEEAEARLR
;
A
#
# COMPACT_ATOMS: atom_id res chain seq x y z
N MET A 1 -15.93 -5.17 19.63
CA MET A 1 -15.33 -5.46 18.31
C MET A 1 -16.09 -6.60 17.68
N ASP A 2 -16.67 -6.36 16.54
CA ASP A 2 -17.54 -7.36 15.91
C ASP A 2 -16.79 -8.23 14.91
N LYS A 3 -15.61 -7.80 14.48
CA LYS A 3 -14.84 -8.48 13.45
C LYS A 3 -13.36 -8.19 13.60
N ILE A 4 -12.54 -9.23 13.46
CA ILE A 4 -11.08 -9.12 13.34
C ILE A 4 -10.69 -9.78 12.03
N GLU A 5 -9.88 -9.09 11.23
CA GLU A 5 -9.36 -9.59 9.96
C GLU A 5 -7.85 -9.58 9.97
N ILE A 6 -7.27 -10.58 9.34
CA ILE A 6 -5.84 -10.60 9.01
C ILE A 6 -5.70 -10.27 7.53
N VAL A 7 -4.90 -9.27 7.25
CA VAL A 7 -4.62 -8.80 5.90
C VAL A 7 -3.17 -9.15 5.55
N MET A 8 -2.97 -9.81 4.44
CA MET A 8 -1.66 -10.15 3.89
C MET A 8 -1.56 -9.61 2.48
N ASN A 9 -0.57 -8.75 2.25
CA ASN A 9 -0.37 -8.13 0.93
C ASN A 9 -1.62 -7.43 0.36
N GLY A 10 -2.42 -6.81 1.24
CA GLY A 10 -3.63 -6.11 0.84
C GLY A 10 -4.90 -6.97 0.72
N LYS A 11 -4.82 -8.26 0.97
CA LYS A 11 -5.95 -9.19 0.89
C LYS A 11 -6.28 -9.78 2.25
N VAL A 12 -7.56 -9.93 2.56
CA VAL A 12 -8.00 -10.62 3.78
C VAL A 12 -7.73 -12.11 3.63
N VAL A 13 -6.94 -12.69 4.51
CA VAL A 13 -6.56 -14.11 4.50
C VAL A 13 -7.17 -14.89 5.64
N ALA A 14 -7.64 -14.23 6.69
CA ALA A 14 -8.36 -14.85 7.80
C ALA A 14 -9.25 -13.82 8.47
N GLU A 15 -10.36 -14.27 9.01
CA GLU A 15 -11.25 -13.41 9.79
C GLU A 15 -11.94 -14.20 10.92
N THR A 16 -12.34 -13.49 11.95
CA THR A 16 -13.20 -14.01 13.01
C THR A 16 -14.21 -12.95 13.42
N LYS A 17 -15.37 -13.39 13.87
CA LYS A 17 -16.37 -12.53 14.48
C LYS A 17 -16.16 -12.51 15.99
N GLY A 18 -16.34 -11.34 16.59
CA GLY A 18 -16.17 -11.15 18.03
C GLY A 18 -14.72 -10.86 18.43
N ALA A 19 -14.52 -10.72 19.75
CA ALA A 19 -13.25 -10.35 20.37
C ALA A 19 -12.59 -11.59 20.98
N GLY A 20 -11.99 -12.41 20.17
CA GLY A 20 -11.25 -13.58 20.65
C GLY A 20 -9.89 -13.69 19.97
N PRO A 21 -9.00 -14.55 20.47
CA PRO A 21 -7.73 -14.79 19.80
C PRO A 21 -8.00 -15.45 18.44
N LEU A 22 -7.29 -14.97 17.41
CA LEU A 22 -7.33 -15.54 16.07
C LEU A 22 -5.99 -16.16 15.75
N THR A 23 -6.01 -17.48 15.51
CA THR A 23 -4.85 -18.22 15.00
C THR A 23 -5.10 -18.60 13.57
N PHE A 24 -4.09 -18.40 12.71
CA PHE A 24 -4.22 -18.69 11.29
C PHE A 24 -2.91 -19.23 10.74
N ARG A 25 -3.01 -19.92 9.60
CA ARG A 25 -1.87 -20.37 8.81
C ARG A 25 -2.10 -19.96 7.37
N VAL A 26 -1.09 -19.36 6.77
CA VAL A 26 -1.11 -18.97 5.35
C VAL A 26 0.19 -19.41 4.69
N PRO A 27 0.15 -19.92 3.45
CA PRO A 27 1.38 -20.20 2.72
C PRO A 27 2.05 -18.88 2.36
N MET A 28 3.34 -18.79 2.61
CA MET A 28 4.15 -17.65 2.24
C MET A 28 5.06 -18.02 1.07
N ARG A 29 4.66 -17.66 -0.13
CA ARG A 29 5.41 -17.96 -1.37
C ARG A 29 6.48 -16.93 -1.69
N GLU A 30 6.33 -15.75 -1.15
CA GLU A 30 7.23 -14.62 -1.32
C GLU A 30 7.27 -13.81 -0.03
N SER A 31 8.24 -12.92 0.10
CA SER A 31 8.29 -11.99 1.22
C SER A 31 7.01 -11.15 1.24
N SER A 32 6.39 -11.06 2.41
CA SER A 32 5.03 -10.53 2.56
C SER A 32 4.93 -9.65 3.80
N TRP A 33 3.95 -8.78 3.82
CA TRP A 33 3.58 -8.07 5.03
C TRP A 33 2.20 -8.55 5.51
N ILE A 34 2.04 -8.56 6.82
CA ILE A 34 0.80 -9.00 7.50
C ILE A 34 0.42 -7.96 8.53
N ALA A 35 -0.85 -7.62 8.59
CA ALA A 35 -1.41 -6.76 9.61
C ALA A 35 -2.78 -7.29 10.07
N ALA A 36 -3.16 -6.95 11.29
CA ALA A 36 -4.49 -7.19 11.78
C ALA A 36 -5.29 -5.89 11.76
N ARG A 37 -6.56 -5.99 11.45
CA ARG A 37 -7.51 -4.89 11.60
C ARG A 37 -8.78 -5.37 12.28
N ALA A 38 -9.40 -4.49 13.04
CA ALA A 38 -10.63 -4.74 13.74
C ALA A 38 -11.64 -3.66 13.42
N ALA A 39 -12.90 -4.03 13.33
CA ALA A 39 -13.99 -3.11 13.12
C ALA A 39 -15.14 -3.44 14.07
N ALA A 40 -15.85 -2.41 14.54
CA ALA A 40 -17.11 -2.55 15.22
C ALA A 40 -18.25 -2.14 14.29
N ALA A 41 -19.41 -2.77 14.46
CA ALA A 41 -20.59 -2.41 13.69
C ALA A 41 -20.92 -0.93 13.88
N ARG A 42 -21.32 -0.31 12.79
CA ARG A 42 -21.75 1.07 12.79
C ARG A 42 -23.10 1.17 13.51
N VAL A 43 -23.16 1.95 14.57
CA VAL A 43 -24.40 2.40 15.17
C VAL A 43 -24.89 3.61 14.39
N GLU A 44 -26.18 3.73 14.13
CA GLU A 44 -26.75 4.88 13.43
C GLU A 44 -26.17 6.21 13.98
N ASP A 45 -25.70 7.05 13.07
CA ASP A 45 -25.12 8.37 13.34
C ASP A 45 -23.74 8.40 14.08
N GLU A 46 -23.11 7.27 14.35
CA GLU A 46 -21.75 7.23 14.89
C GLU A 46 -20.71 6.86 13.81
N PRO A 47 -19.51 7.41 13.92
CA PRO A 47 -18.42 7.00 13.01
C PRO A 47 -18.06 5.53 13.23
N GLU A 48 -17.75 4.83 12.16
CA GLU A 48 -17.28 3.45 12.23
C GLU A 48 -15.97 3.38 13.05
N ILE A 49 -15.97 2.51 14.05
CA ILE A 49 -14.79 2.28 14.89
C ILE A 49 -13.89 1.27 14.19
N ARG A 50 -12.68 1.71 13.86
CA ARG A 50 -11.66 0.86 13.25
C ARG A 50 -10.35 0.94 14.03
N ALA A 51 -9.64 -0.17 14.09
CA ALA A 51 -8.30 -0.25 14.64
C ALA A 51 -7.46 -1.17 13.77
N HIS A 52 -6.18 -0.93 13.69
CA HIS A 52 -5.24 -1.81 12.98
C HIS A 52 -3.89 -1.83 13.68
N THR A 53 -3.15 -2.90 13.46
CA THR A 53 -1.77 -3.01 13.91
C THR A 53 -0.82 -2.37 12.90
N ASN A 54 0.42 -2.16 13.31
CA ASN A 54 1.51 -1.98 12.36
C ASN A 54 1.70 -3.29 11.56
N PRO A 55 2.20 -3.22 10.32
CA PRO A 55 2.50 -4.42 9.58
C PRO A 55 3.70 -5.16 10.17
N VAL A 56 3.65 -6.48 10.10
CA VAL A 56 4.79 -7.36 10.34
C VAL A 56 5.31 -7.81 8.99
N TYR A 57 6.59 -7.64 8.76
CA TYR A 57 7.25 -8.05 7.52
C TYR A 57 7.83 -9.44 7.68
N CYS A 58 7.37 -10.38 6.88
CA CYS A 58 7.85 -11.76 6.85
C CYS A 58 8.72 -11.93 5.61
N LEU A 59 10.03 -12.06 5.80
CA LEU A 59 10.98 -12.14 4.70
C LEU A 59 11.26 -13.60 4.34
N ARG A 60 11.14 -13.92 3.06
CA ARG A 60 11.57 -15.20 2.52
C ARG A 60 12.94 -15.07 1.89
N ASP A 61 13.89 -15.89 2.34
CA ASP A 61 15.29 -15.87 1.88
C ASP A 61 15.96 -14.48 2.03
N GLY A 62 15.55 -13.72 3.05
CA GLY A 62 16.06 -12.37 3.31
C GLY A 62 15.70 -11.32 2.25
N ARG A 63 14.80 -11.63 1.33
CA ARG A 63 14.40 -10.71 0.26
C ARG A 63 13.39 -9.68 0.77
N PRO A 64 13.47 -8.43 0.33
CA PRO A 64 12.47 -7.42 0.70
C PRO A 64 11.11 -7.75 0.11
N VAL A 65 10.05 -7.20 0.71
CA VAL A 65 8.70 -7.27 0.15
C VAL A 65 8.65 -6.43 -1.13
N ALA A 66 8.41 -7.08 -2.27
CA ALA A 66 8.37 -6.46 -3.59
C ALA A 66 7.27 -7.11 -4.43
N LEU A 67 6.03 -6.70 -4.16
CA LEU A 67 4.86 -7.28 -4.82
C LEU A 67 4.70 -6.70 -6.22
N SER A 68 4.63 -7.55 -7.24
CA SER A 68 4.49 -7.14 -8.63
C SER A 68 3.20 -6.35 -8.90
N GLU A 69 2.10 -6.75 -8.28
CA GLU A 69 0.81 -6.03 -8.38
C GLU A 69 0.90 -4.62 -7.78
N ALA A 70 1.54 -4.47 -6.62
CA ALA A 70 1.74 -3.18 -5.98
C ALA A 70 2.67 -2.29 -6.81
N ARG A 71 3.73 -2.85 -7.35
CA ARG A 71 4.66 -2.13 -8.22
C ARG A 71 3.97 -1.63 -9.48
N GLU A 72 3.12 -2.44 -10.09
CA GLU A 72 2.34 -2.05 -11.27
C GLU A 72 1.35 -0.93 -10.95
N ALA A 73 0.67 -1.00 -9.81
CA ALA A 73 -0.24 0.06 -9.35
C ALA A 73 0.51 1.39 -9.15
N VAL A 74 1.69 1.36 -8.55
CA VAL A 74 2.54 2.54 -8.37
C VAL A 74 2.99 3.10 -9.73
N ARG A 75 3.37 2.26 -10.67
CA ARG A 75 3.75 2.69 -12.03
C ARG A 75 2.61 3.42 -12.73
N LYS A 76 1.39 2.89 -12.66
CA LYS A 76 0.21 3.53 -13.27
C LYS A 76 -0.09 4.88 -12.66
N GLN A 77 -0.05 4.96 -11.34
CA GLN A 77 -0.27 6.22 -10.63
C GLN A 77 0.83 7.23 -10.95
N TRP A 78 2.07 6.79 -11.00
CA TRP A 78 3.21 7.64 -11.34
C TRP A 78 3.11 8.17 -12.78
N ALA A 79 2.68 7.35 -13.74
CA ALA A 79 2.52 7.79 -15.13
C ALA A 79 1.57 8.99 -15.26
N MET A 80 0.49 9.02 -14.49
CA MET A 80 -0.43 10.14 -14.43
C MET A 80 0.24 11.41 -13.88
N GLN A 81 0.99 11.27 -12.80
CA GLN A 81 1.72 12.40 -12.18
C GLN A 81 2.84 12.91 -13.09
N ALA A 82 3.58 12.00 -13.73
CA ALA A 82 4.64 12.37 -14.65
C ALA A 82 4.12 13.17 -15.85
N ALA A 83 2.95 12.80 -16.38
CA ALA A 83 2.28 13.55 -17.44
C ALA A 83 1.95 14.99 -17.01
N TYR A 84 1.49 15.16 -15.78
CA TYR A 84 1.25 16.49 -15.21
C TYR A 84 2.53 17.31 -15.12
N TYR A 85 3.62 16.75 -14.61
CA TYR A 85 4.90 17.45 -14.48
C TYR A 85 5.55 17.78 -15.82
N ARG A 86 5.22 17.07 -16.88
CA ARG A 86 5.68 17.34 -18.25
C ARG A 86 4.83 18.38 -18.98
N ASN A 87 3.77 18.88 -18.37
CA ASN A 87 2.91 19.89 -18.98
C ASN A 87 3.72 21.18 -19.22
N PRO A 88 3.86 21.63 -20.50
CA PRO A 88 4.62 22.84 -20.81
C PRO A 88 3.97 24.13 -20.28
N GLU A 89 2.70 24.09 -19.91
CA GLU A 89 1.97 25.24 -19.37
C GLU A 89 2.19 25.47 -17.87
N LEU A 90 2.94 24.61 -17.18
CA LEU A 90 3.29 24.83 -15.79
C LEU A 90 4.13 26.12 -15.66
N PRO A 91 3.83 26.99 -14.66
CA PRO A 91 4.49 28.29 -14.50
C PRO A 91 5.88 28.13 -13.89
N LEU A 92 6.80 27.50 -14.63
CA LEU A 92 8.17 27.24 -14.24
C LEU A 92 9.13 27.97 -15.18
N ASN A 93 10.22 28.52 -14.62
CA ASN A 93 11.29 29.00 -15.46
C ASN A 93 12.08 27.84 -16.08
N PRO A 94 12.95 28.07 -17.10
CA PRO A 94 13.68 27.00 -17.77
C PRO A 94 14.55 26.15 -16.85
N GLU A 95 15.15 26.73 -15.83
CA GLU A 95 16.00 26.03 -14.86
C GLU A 95 15.17 25.10 -13.96
N GLN A 96 14.07 25.61 -13.43
CA GLN A 96 13.13 24.82 -12.61
C GLN A 96 12.56 23.67 -13.41
N ARG A 97 12.22 23.89 -14.67
CA ARG A 97 11.68 22.85 -15.56
C ARG A 97 12.70 21.75 -15.81
N ARG A 98 13.94 22.09 -16.08
CA ARG A 98 15.02 21.09 -16.27
C ARG A 98 15.24 20.24 -15.03
N GLU A 99 15.27 20.85 -13.86
CA GLU A 99 15.44 20.14 -12.58
C GLU A 99 14.26 19.21 -12.30
N LEU A 100 13.03 19.68 -12.53
CA LEU A 100 11.82 18.85 -12.36
C LEU A 100 11.84 17.65 -13.30
N LEU A 101 12.13 17.84 -14.58
CA LEU A 101 12.18 16.73 -15.56
C LEU A 101 13.29 15.73 -15.23
N ARG A 102 14.43 16.20 -14.75
CA ARG A 102 15.51 15.33 -14.28
C ARG A 102 15.03 14.40 -13.14
N LYS A 103 14.33 14.95 -12.16
CA LYS A 103 13.76 14.18 -11.04
C LYS A 103 12.68 13.19 -11.51
N VAL A 104 11.87 13.59 -12.47
CA VAL A 104 10.85 12.69 -13.07
C VAL A 104 11.52 11.50 -13.74
N GLU A 105 12.57 11.71 -14.51
CA GLU A 105 13.33 10.63 -15.17
C GLU A 105 14.02 9.69 -14.17
N GLU A 106 14.59 10.24 -13.11
CA GLU A 106 15.18 9.44 -12.03
C GLU A 106 14.15 8.54 -11.34
N ALA A 107 12.97 9.07 -11.05
CA ALA A 107 11.89 8.31 -10.44
C ALA A 107 11.39 7.20 -11.39
N GLU A 108 11.22 7.48 -12.66
CA GLU A 108 10.83 6.47 -13.66
C GLU A 108 11.86 5.34 -13.76
N ALA A 109 13.15 5.67 -13.71
CA ALA A 109 14.22 4.67 -13.75
C ALA A 109 14.16 3.71 -12.54
N ARG A 110 13.77 4.20 -11.37
CA ARG A 110 13.61 3.38 -10.15
C ARG A 110 12.38 2.46 -10.21
N LEU A 111 11.38 2.80 -11.01
CA LEU A 111 10.14 2.03 -11.15
C LEU A 111 10.18 0.99 -12.28
N ARG A 112 11.26 0.95 -13.02
CA ARG A 112 11.44 -0.04 -14.10
C ARG A 112 11.68 -1.45 -13.58
#